data_7286c2b848510571a57afcf390807c8f
#
_entry.id   7286c2b848510571a57afcf390807c8f
#
_cell.length_a   1.000
_cell.length_b   1.000
_cell.length_c   1.000
_cell.angle_alpha   90.00
_cell.angle_beta   90.00
_cell.angle_gamma   90.00
#
_symmetry.space_group_name_H-M   'P 1'
#
loop_
_entity.id
_entity.type
_entity.pdbx_description
1 polymer ?
#
loop_
_entity_poly.entity_id
_entity_poly.type
_entity_poly.pdbx_seq_one_letter_code
_entity_poly.pdbx_strand_id
1 'polypeptide(L)'
;MNRITEILKIKYPVIQGPMSWITSAEMVAAISNAGGLGTLGPNAGYNTVTPDPVETAARLREQIKKTRELTDKPFAVNYLLTSTETKKDPYQ
;
A
#
# COMPACT_ATOMS: atom_id res chain seq x y z
N MET A 1 22.18 13.23 -4.41
CA MET A 1 20.86 12.66 -4.71
C MET A 1 21.06 11.32 -5.40
N ASN A 2 20.38 10.29 -4.98
CA ASN A 2 20.58 9.01 -5.60
C ASN A 2 19.47 8.74 -6.62
N ARG A 3 19.66 7.67 -7.40
CA ARG A 3 18.77 7.35 -8.50
C ARG A 3 17.36 6.99 -8.03
N ILE A 4 17.25 6.36 -6.87
CA ILE A 4 15.95 5.97 -6.34
C ILE A 4 15.12 7.19 -5.98
N THR A 5 15.73 8.18 -5.33
CA THR A 5 15.00 9.40 -4.98
C THR A 5 14.58 10.18 -6.21
N GLU A 6 15.37 10.15 -7.27
CA GLU A 6 15.02 10.83 -8.51
C GLU A 6 13.86 10.15 -9.23
N ILE A 7 13.91 8.82 -9.32
CA ILE A 7 12.89 8.06 -10.03
C ILE A 7 11.56 8.12 -9.30
N LEU A 8 11.57 7.95 -7.98
CA LEU A 8 10.35 7.91 -7.19
C LEU A 8 9.88 9.29 -6.74
N LYS A 9 10.70 10.31 -6.96
CA LYS A 9 10.39 11.69 -6.57
C LYS A 9 10.14 11.83 -5.08
N ILE A 10 10.98 11.16 -4.29
CA ILE A 10 10.93 11.22 -2.84
C ILE A 10 12.23 11.84 -2.32
N LYS A 11 12.20 12.35 -1.09
CA LYS A 11 13.34 13.04 -0.52
C LYS A 11 14.40 12.06 0.00
N TYR A 12 13.94 10.99 0.63
CA TYR A 12 14.83 10.00 1.23
C TYR A 12 14.61 8.64 0.59
N PRO A 13 15.66 7.83 0.40
CA PRO A 13 15.51 6.52 -0.23
C PRO A 13 14.97 5.48 0.76
N VAL A 14 13.80 5.72 1.29
CA VAL A 14 13.14 4.88 2.29
C VAL A 14 11.77 4.51 1.76
N ILE A 15 11.50 3.21 1.68
CA ILE A 15 10.22 2.68 1.23
C ILE A 15 9.64 1.87 2.38
N GLN A 16 8.42 2.21 2.77
CA GLN A 16 7.75 1.48 3.83
C GLN A 16 7.03 0.28 3.23
N GLY A 17 7.31 -0.92 3.77
CA GLY A 17 6.61 -2.13 3.37
C GLY A 17 5.22 -2.17 3.99
N PRO A 18 4.20 -2.54 3.21
CA PRO A 18 2.83 -2.54 3.74
C PRO A 18 2.61 -3.69 4.72
N MET A 19 1.87 -3.41 5.78
CA MET A 19 1.47 -4.41 6.76
C MET A 19 -0.03 -4.34 6.94
N SER A 20 -0.69 -5.48 6.78
CA SER A 20 -2.14 -5.56 6.99
C SER A 20 -2.50 -5.02 8.36
N TRP A 21 -3.63 -4.36 8.46
CA TRP A 21 -4.18 -3.76 9.67
C TRP A 21 -3.46 -2.50 10.13
N ILE A 22 -2.15 -2.45 9.99
CA ILE A 22 -1.33 -1.37 10.54
C ILE A 22 -1.18 -0.23 9.55
N THR A 23 -0.94 -0.55 8.28
CA THR A 23 -0.66 0.46 7.27
C THR A 23 -1.96 1.04 6.72
N SER A 24 -2.40 2.13 7.32
CA SER A 24 -3.61 2.83 6.90
C SER A 24 -3.27 3.95 5.93
N ALA A 25 -4.30 4.57 5.34
CA ALA A 25 -4.11 5.73 4.49
C ALA A 25 -3.41 6.86 5.25
N GLU A 26 -3.76 7.05 6.51
CA GLU A 26 -3.14 8.06 7.34
C GLU A 26 -1.66 7.81 7.52
N MET A 27 -1.28 6.55 7.77
CA MET A 27 0.12 6.21 7.94
C MET A 27 0.91 6.38 6.65
N VAL A 28 0.34 5.93 5.54
CA VAL A 28 0.97 6.06 4.22
C VAL A 28 1.19 7.53 3.89
N ALA A 29 0.18 8.35 4.11
CA ALA A 29 0.30 9.78 3.85
C ALA A 29 1.35 10.43 4.73
N ALA A 30 1.42 10.03 6.00
CA ALA A 30 2.40 10.58 6.92
C ALA A 30 3.83 10.25 6.48
N ILE A 31 4.04 9.01 6.04
CA ILE A 31 5.36 8.59 5.58
C ILE A 31 5.75 9.33 4.30
N SER A 32 4.82 9.46 3.36
CA SER A 32 5.09 10.16 2.11
C SER A 32 5.32 11.65 2.36
N ASN A 33 4.56 12.25 3.25
CA ASN A 33 4.76 13.66 3.61
C ASN A 33 6.10 13.87 4.30
N ALA A 34 6.61 12.86 5.00
CA ALA A 34 7.90 12.96 5.66
C ALA A 34 9.08 12.78 4.71
N GLY A 35 8.82 12.40 3.46
CA GLY A 35 9.86 12.32 2.46
C GLY A 35 10.24 10.93 2.00
N GLY A 36 9.61 9.90 2.56
CA GLY A 36 9.78 8.53 2.10
C GLY A 36 8.70 8.13 1.10
N LEU A 37 8.56 6.86 0.86
CA LEU A 37 7.49 6.33 0.02
C LEU A 37 6.62 5.41 0.87
N GLY A 38 5.41 5.86 1.18
CA GLY A 38 4.44 5.02 1.87
C GLY A 38 3.80 4.05 0.89
N THR A 39 3.39 2.88 1.36
CA THR A 39 2.83 1.85 0.50
C THR A 39 1.57 1.27 1.11
N LEU A 40 0.48 1.31 0.34
CA LEU A 40 -0.78 0.70 0.74
C LEU A 40 -0.79 -0.79 0.35
N GLY A 41 -1.39 -1.61 1.19
CA GLY A 41 -1.63 -3.01 0.87
C GLY A 41 -3.12 -3.27 0.68
N PRO A 42 -3.48 -4.50 0.27
CA PRO A 42 -4.88 -4.81 -0.08
C PRO A 42 -5.90 -4.59 1.03
N ASN A 43 -5.52 -4.80 2.28
CA ASN A 43 -6.45 -4.63 3.41
C ASN A 43 -6.03 -3.46 4.29
N ALA A 44 -5.40 -2.46 3.69
CA ALA A 44 -4.95 -1.28 4.43
C ALA A 44 -6.10 -0.61 5.16
N GLY A 45 -5.89 -0.32 6.43
CA GLY A 45 -6.89 0.39 7.23
C GLY A 45 -8.04 -0.47 7.74
N TYR A 46 -8.09 -1.75 7.39
CA TYR A 46 -9.15 -2.64 7.83
C TYR A 46 -8.58 -3.70 8.76
N ASN A 47 -9.38 -4.12 9.71
CA ASN A 47 -8.97 -5.16 10.68
C ASN A 47 -9.58 -6.53 10.37
N THR A 48 -10.12 -6.70 9.17
CA THR A 48 -10.66 -7.97 8.72
C THR A 48 -10.20 -8.24 7.29
N VAL A 49 -10.02 -9.51 6.97
CA VAL A 49 -9.69 -9.95 5.62
C VAL A 49 -10.97 -10.41 4.95
N THR A 50 -11.14 -10.07 3.69
CA THR A 50 -12.26 -10.58 2.92
C THR A 50 -11.73 -11.47 1.80
N PRO A 51 -12.37 -12.62 1.55
CA PRO A 51 -12.00 -13.47 0.41
C PRO A 51 -12.55 -12.96 -0.92
N ASP A 52 -13.44 -11.96 -0.88
CA ASP A 52 -14.07 -11.45 -2.08
C ASP A 52 -13.14 -10.45 -2.78
N PRO A 53 -12.67 -10.75 -4.01
CA PRO A 53 -11.79 -9.82 -4.70
C PRO A 53 -12.46 -8.49 -5.05
N VAL A 54 -13.76 -8.48 -5.24
CA VAL A 54 -14.49 -7.24 -5.53
C VAL A 54 -14.47 -6.32 -4.30
N GLU A 55 -14.71 -6.89 -3.12
CA GLU A 55 -14.66 -6.13 -1.89
C GLU A 55 -13.25 -5.66 -1.58
N THR A 56 -12.25 -6.50 -1.84
CA THR A 56 -10.85 -6.12 -1.65
C THR A 56 -10.50 -4.92 -2.53
N ALA A 57 -10.93 -4.95 -3.78
CA ALA A 57 -10.68 -3.85 -4.69
C ALA A 57 -11.38 -2.57 -4.24
N ALA A 58 -12.61 -2.70 -3.73
CA ALA A 58 -13.36 -1.54 -3.23
C ALA A 58 -12.66 -0.93 -2.02
N ARG A 59 -12.19 -1.76 -1.10
CA ARG A 59 -11.46 -1.29 0.08
C ARG A 59 -10.19 -0.56 -0.31
N LEU A 60 -9.44 -1.12 -1.26
CA LEU A 60 -8.19 -0.49 -1.71
C LEU A 60 -8.47 0.84 -2.40
N ARG A 61 -9.49 0.88 -3.23
CA ARG A 61 -9.88 2.14 -3.90
C ARG A 61 -10.20 3.22 -2.90
N GLU A 62 -10.93 2.87 -1.85
CA GLU A 62 -11.27 3.81 -0.79
C GLU A 62 -10.03 4.36 -0.12
N GLN A 63 -9.07 3.49 0.19
CA GLN A 63 -7.84 3.91 0.84
C GLN A 63 -6.96 4.74 -0.08
N ILE A 64 -6.95 4.46 -1.38
CA ILE A 64 -6.21 5.27 -2.34
C ILE A 64 -6.79 6.68 -2.38
N LYS A 65 -8.11 6.81 -2.45
CA LYS A 65 -8.76 8.12 -2.46
C LYS A 65 -8.45 8.88 -1.19
N LYS A 66 -8.54 8.21 -0.05
CA LYS A 66 -8.26 8.84 1.22
C LYS A 66 -6.81 9.30 1.31
N THR A 67 -5.87 8.50 0.82
CA THR A 67 -4.47 8.87 0.81
C THR A 67 -4.23 10.09 -0.05
N ARG A 68 -4.86 10.17 -1.21
CA ARG A 68 -4.73 11.33 -2.09
C ARG A 68 -5.27 12.60 -1.47
N GLU A 69 -6.25 12.49 -0.59
CA GLU A 69 -6.76 13.66 0.13
C GLU A 69 -5.80 14.13 1.21
N LEU A 70 -4.98 13.22 1.73
CA LEU A 70 -4.10 13.52 2.84
C LEU A 70 -2.69 13.93 2.40
N THR A 71 -2.29 13.62 1.18
CA THR A 71 -0.96 13.94 0.69
C THR A 71 -0.99 14.17 -0.81
N ASP A 72 -0.15 15.11 -1.27
CA ASP A 72 0.12 15.29 -2.69
C ASP A 72 1.45 14.65 -3.09
N LYS A 73 2.09 13.95 -2.16
CA LYS A 73 3.36 13.28 -2.41
C LYS A 73 3.14 11.90 -2.99
N PRO A 74 4.14 11.33 -3.66
CA PRO A 74 4.01 9.97 -4.21
C PRO A 74 3.80 8.93 -3.13
N PHE A 75 3.02 7.94 -3.45
CA PHE A 75 2.88 6.74 -2.61
C PHE A 75 2.70 5.55 -3.53
N ALA A 76 2.93 4.36 -2.99
CA ALA A 76 2.87 3.13 -3.75
C ALA A 76 1.71 2.27 -3.29
N VAL A 77 1.36 1.31 -4.13
CA VAL A 77 0.33 0.32 -3.81
C VAL A 77 0.94 -1.06 -4.04
N ASN A 78 0.84 -1.91 -3.04
CA ASN A 78 1.29 -3.27 -3.14
C ASN A 78 0.12 -4.16 -3.53
N TYR A 79 0.31 -4.96 -4.55
CA TYR A 79 -0.71 -5.87 -5.01
C TYR A 79 -0.15 -7.28 -5.02
N LEU A 80 -0.79 -8.15 -4.27
CA LEU A 80 -0.37 -9.54 -4.21
C LEU A 80 -1.11 -10.32 -5.28
N LEU A 81 -0.37 -10.79 -6.26
CA LEU A 81 -0.95 -11.54 -7.36
C LEU A 81 -0.95 -13.02 -7.01
N THR A 82 -2.15 -13.57 -6.84
CA THR A 82 -2.31 -14.99 -6.58
C THR A 82 -3.22 -15.58 -7.64
N SER A 83 -2.94 -16.82 -8.03
CA SER A 83 -3.80 -17.55 -8.95
C SER A 83 -4.52 -18.65 -8.20
N THR A 84 -5.50 -19.25 -8.86
CA THR A 84 -6.23 -20.36 -8.26
C THR A 84 -5.33 -21.56 -7.99
N GLU A 85 -4.28 -21.69 -8.75
CA GLU A 85 -3.32 -22.77 -8.54
C GLU A 85 -2.55 -22.60 -7.24
N THR A 86 -2.41 -21.39 -6.76
CA THR A 86 -1.68 -21.15 -5.51
C THR A 86 -2.41 -21.73 -4.31
N LYS A 87 -3.66 -22.13 -4.47
CA LYS A 87 -4.36 -22.80 -3.38
C LYS A 87 -3.69 -24.10 -2.99
N LYS A 88 -2.85 -24.61 -3.85
CA LYS A 88 -2.12 -25.84 -3.57
C LYS A 88 -0.75 -25.56 -2.99
N ASP A 89 -0.55 -24.35 -2.59
CA ASP A 89 0.66 -23.96 -1.90
C ASP A 89 0.88 -24.90 -0.72
N PRO A 90 2.10 -25.46 -0.60
CA PRO A 90 2.38 -26.38 0.51
C PRO A 90 2.31 -25.74 1.88
N TYR A 91 2.24 -24.44 1.95
CA TYR A 91 2.12 -23.75 3.23
C TYR A 91 0.68 -23.61 3.70
N GLN A 92 -0.24 -24.18 2.97
CA GLN A 92 -1.65 -24.13 3.35
C GLN A 92 -2.14 -25.45 3.90
#